data_da53314170aee090b973aaa73e90dd37
#
_entry.id   da53314170aee090b973aaa73e90dd37
#
_cell.length_a   1.000
_cell.length_b   1.000
_cell.length_c   1.000
_cell.angle_alpha   90.00
_cell.angle_beta   90.00
_cell.angle_gamma   90.00
#
_symmetry.space_group_name_H-M   'P 1'
#
loop_
_entity.id
_entity.type
_entity.pdbx_description
1 polymer ?
#
loop_
_entity_poly.entity_id
_entity_poly.type
_entity_poly.pdbx_seq_one_letter_code
_entity_poly.pdbx_strand_id
1 'polypeptide(L)'
;MTQLTRERLFGFRHAFDDRVTLVLTLTALVLFLLAPVLILIATRTANSTVDKRKELWDRYRSWIWLALFILIPILAGAFWTILAVGTLSFLCYREYARITGLFRERTISLVVVIGILLLTFSVLDNWYRLYVALFPLTVALIAIGGLIPDQPKGYIQRVGLGVLGFALFGSALGNLGNMANDWNYRPILLLIIFAVELNDIFAYICGHLFGHRKFVPNTSPNKTVGGALGAIVLTTPLFALGAHFIWLNTPLDMPVRLLGLGIIVSIVGQFGDLMLSSIKRDLGLKDTSKLIPGHGGILDRFDSLILVAPAVFHYVNYFVGFAVGQQQQIFTS
;
A
#
# COMPACT_ATOMS: atom_id res chain seq x y z
N MET A 1 -24.19 11.95 -13.32
CA MET A 1 -23.28 12.14 -12.16
C MET A 1 -23.87 13.20 -11.24
N THR A 2 -24.13 12.86 -9.96
CA THR A 2 -24.68 13.80 -8.96
C THR A 2 -23.64 14.85 -8.56
N GLN A 3 -24.07 15.99 -7.99
CA GLN A 3 -23.16 17.02 -7.49
C GLN A 3 -22.22 16.46 -6.41
N LEU A 4 -22.75 15.66 -5.47
CA LEU A 4 -21.95 14.99 -4.43
C LEU A 4 -20.86 14.08 -5.02
N THR A 5 -21.21 13.29 -6.04
CA THR A 5 -20.24 12.44 -6.74
C THR A 5 -19.14 13.25 -7.41
N ARG A 6 -19.48 14.40 -8.02
CA ARG A 6 -18.51 15.31 -8.63
C ARG A 6 -17.55 15.92 -7.58
N GLU A 7 -18.11 16.35 -6.44
CA GLU A 7 -17.31 16.89 -5.34
C GLU A 7 -16.36 15.86 -4.74
N ARG A 8 -16.80 14.61 -4.59
CA ARG A 8 -15.92 13.51 -4.15
C ARG A 8 -14.79 13.26 -5.15
N LEU A 9 -15.12 13.15 -6.44
CA LEU A 9 -14.15 12.79 -7.49
C LEU A 9 -13.12 13.90 -7.74
N PHE A 10 -13.54 15.18 -7.71
CA PHE A 10 -12.71 16.32 -8.13
C PHE A 10 -12.68 17.47 -7.12
N GLY A 11 -13.18 17.28 -5.91
CA GLY A 11 -13.36 18.33 -4.90
C GLY A 11 -12.10 18.62 -4.08
N PHE A 12 -11.02 19.11 -4.69
CA PHE A 12 -9.81 19.47 -3.97
C PHE A 12 -10.03 20.59 -2.92
N ARG A 13 -11.04 21.46 -3.11
CA ARG A 13 -11.37 22.55 -2.16
C ARG A 13 -11.80 22.04 -0.79
N HIS A 14 -12.35 20.82 -0.72
CA HIS A 14 -12.79 20.15 0.49
C HIS A 14 -11.71 19.22 1.08
N ALA A 15 -10.45 19.37 0.66
CA ALA A 15 -9.37 18.47 1.08
C ALA A 15 -9.09 18.53 2.59
N PHE A 16 -9.32 19.70 3.21
CA PHE A 16 -9.01 19.98 4.62
C PHE A 16 -10.23 20.26 5.49
N ASP A 17 -11.43 19.92 5.02
CA ASP A 17 -12.65 20.05 5.82
C ASP A 17 -12.63 19.06 7.00
N ASP A 18 -11.96 17.90 6.83
CA ASP A 18 -11.73 16.95 7.91
C ASP A 18 -10.45 17.26 8.69
N ARG A 19 -10.58 17.29 10.03
CA ARG A 19 -9.47 17.61 10.94
C ARG A 19 -8.35 16.58 10.92
N VAL A 20 -8.67 15.28 10.74
CA VAL A 20 -7.65 14.22 10.71
C VAL A 20 -6.79 14.36 9.47
N THR A 21 -7.40 14.63 8.31
CA THR A 21 -6.70 14.94 7.06
C THR A 21 -5.73 16.11 7.25
N LEU A 22 -6.21 17.20 7.84
CA LEU A 22 -5.37 18.39 8.12
C LEU A 22 -4.19 18.03 9.04
N VAL A 23 -4.45 17.36 10.17
CA VAL A 23 -3.42 17.00 11.14
C VAL A 23 -2.38 16.06 10.52
N LEU A 24 -2.78 15.00 9.83
CA LEU A 24 -1.86 14.06 9.20
C LEU A 24 -1.01 14.74 8.11
N THR A 25 -1.65 15.59 7.28
CA THR A 25 -0.92 16.33 6.22
C THR A 25 0.08 17.32 6.81
N LEU A 26 -0.31 18.07 7.85
CA LEU A 26 0.60 18.98 8.55
C LEU A 26 1.73 18.24 9.26
N THR A 27 1.44 17.09 9.89
CA THR A 27 2.46 16.25 10.51
C THR A 27 3.48 15.78 9.48
N ALA A 28 3.04 15.28 8.33
CA ALA A 28 3.91 14.90 7.22
C ALA A 28 4.77 16.08 6.76
N LEU A 29 4.17 17.25 6.56
CA LEU A 29 4.89 18.48 6.15
C LEU A 29 5.97 18.86 7.18
N VAL A 30 5.65 18.87 8.46
CA VAL A 30 6.59 19.18 9.53
C VAL A 30 7.75 18.19 9.55
N LEU A 31 7.48 16.88 9.42
CA LEU A 31 8.53 15.86 9.35
C LEU A 31 9.45 16.07 8.13
N PHE A 32 8.90 16.42 6.97
CA PHE A 32 9.70 16.74 5.79
C PHE A 32 10.53 18.00 5.95
N LEU A 33 10.03 19.03 6.63
CA LEU A 33 10.79 20.25 6.92
C LEU A 33 11.87 20.03 7.98
N LEU A 34 11.66 19.15 8.94
CA LEU A 34 12.65 18.82 9.97
C LEU A 34 13.74 17.87 9.47
N ALA A 35 13.44 16.99 8.52
CA ALA A 35 14.38 15.97 8.04
C ALA A 35 15.73 16.55 7.54
N PRO A 36 15.81 17.65 6.74
CA PRO A 36 17.07 18.26 6.35
C PRO A 36 17.91 18.73 7.54
N VAL A 37 17.26 19.30 8.56
CA VAL A 37 17.92 19.79 9.78
C VAL A 37 18.52 18.61 10.53
N LEU A 38 17.77 17.52 10.69
CA LEU A 38 18.25 16.30 11.33
C LEU A 38 19.41 15.66 10.56
N ILE A 39 19.33 15.64 9.23
CA ILE A 39 20.43 15.16 8.37
C ILE A 39 21.68 16.00 8.56
N LEU A 40 21.55 17.32 8.60
CA LEU A 40 22.70 18.23 8.82
C LEU A 40 23.32 18.03 10.20
N ILE A 41 22.51 17.88 11.25
CA ILE A 41 23.01 17.60 12.62
C ILE A 41 23.71 16.23 12.64
N ALA A 42 23.05 15.18 12.16
CA ALA A 42 23.60 13.82 12.17
C ALA A 42 24.92 13.71 11.37
N THR A 43 25.04 14.45 10.25
CA THR A 43 26.27 14.43 9.44
C THR A 43 27.39 15.27 10.02
N ARG A 44 27.11 16.27 10.85
CA ARG A 44 28.12 17.07 11.56
C ARG A 44 28.64 16.37 12.82
N THR A 45 27.75 15.77 13.61
CA THR A 45 28.11 15.13 14.88
C THR A 45 28.82 13.79 14.71
N ALA A 46 28.49 13.02 13.67
CA ALA A 46 28.99 11.65 13.47
C ALA A 46 30.27 11.55 12.61
N ASN A 47 30.97 12.66 12.28
CA ASN A 47 32.12 12.67 11.34
C ASN A 47 31.86 11.78 10.11
N SER A 48 30.65 11.88 9.54
CA SER A 48 30.19 10.98 8.50
C SER A 48 30.96 11.23 7.19
N THR A 49 31.30 10.13 6.49
CA THR A 49 31.95 10.18 5.17
C THR A 49 31.05 10.90 4.15
N VAL A 50 31.67 11.49 3.12
CA VAL A 50 30.98 12.18 2.03
C VAL A 50 29.90 11.29 1.38
N ASP A 51 30.19 9.99 1.23
CA ASP A 51 29.27 9.01 0.64
C ASP A 51 28.01 8.80 1.50
N LYS A 52 28.17 8.72 2.81
CA LYS A 52 27.04 8.60 3.77
C LYS A 52 26.13 9.82 3.73
N ARG A 53 26.71 11.01 3.61
CA ARG A 53 25.96 12.25 3.48
C ARG A 53 25.17 12.29 2.17
N LYS A 54 25.78 11.89 1.07
CA LYS A 54 25.12 11.80 -0.24
C LYS A 54 23.96 10.81 -0.20
N GLU A 55 24.17 9.62 0.37
CA GLU A 55 23.13 8.60 0.53
C GLU A 55 21.91 9.12 1.30
N LEU A 56 22.10 9.85 2.42
CA LEU A 56 21.01 10.42 3.22
C LEU A 56 20.22 11.47 2.43
N TRP A 57 20.91 12.32 1.64
CA TRP A 57 20.25 13.31 0.81
C TRP A 57 19.49 12.69 -0.37
N ASP A 58 20.03 11.64 -0.99
CA ASP A 58 19.34 10.90 -2.06
C ASP A 58 18.09 10.20 -1.54
N ARG A 59 18.16 9.62 -0.33
CA ARG A 59 16.99 9.08 0.37
C ARG A 59 15.95 10.14 0.65
N TYR A 60 16.34 11.29 1.20
CA TYR A 60 15.41 12.39 1.49
C TYR A 60 14.70 12.89 0.21
N ARG A 61 15.42 13.08 -0.89
CA ARG A 61 14.83 13.47 -2.17
C ARG A 61 13.82 12.44 -2.68
N SER A 62 14.16 11.17 -2.58
CA SER A 62 13.28 10.09 -2.99
C SER A 62 12.00 10.04 -2.14
N TRP A 63 12.10 10.30 -0.83
CA TRP A 63 10.94 10.41 0.04
C TRP A 63 10.02 11.58 -0.32
N ILE A 64 10.57 12.72 -0.73
CA ILE A 64 9.75 13.85 -1.21
C ILE A 64 8.93 13.41 -2.43
N TRP A 65 9.56 12.77 -3.42
CA TRP A 65 8.84 12.33 -4.62
C TRP A 65 7.76 11.29 -4.30
N LEU A 66 8.04 10.34 -3.41
CA LEU A 66 7.05 9.36 -2.94
C LEU A 66 5.89 10.02 -2.21
N ALA A 67 6.17 10.95 -1.31
CA ALA A 67 5.14 11.69 -0.59
C ALA A 67 4.26 12.52 -1.53
N LEU A 68 4.85 13.20 -2.50
CA LEU A 68 4.09 13.95 -3.51
C LEU A 68 3.22 13.02 -4.36
N PHE A 69 3.75 11.86 -4.76
CA PHE A 69 2.99 10.85 -5.50
C PHE A 69 1.79 10.31 -4.72
N ILE A 70 1.88 10.25 -3.38
CA ILE A 70 0.81 9.80 -2.49
C ILE A 70 -0.14 10.96 -2.17
N LEU A 71 0.38 12.08 -1.66
CA LEU A 71 -0.42 13.16 -1.10
C LEU A 71 -1.20 13.93 -2.17
N ILE A 72 -0.58 14.23 -3.31
CA ILE A 72 -1.23 15.03 -4.36
C ILE A 72 -2.52 14.36 -4.86
N PRO A 73 -2.54 13.09 -5.26
CA PRO A 73 -3.77 12.43 -5.70
C PRO A 73 -4.85 12.37 -4.61
N ILE A 74 -4.47 12.04 -3.36
CA ILE A 74 -5.42 11.92 -2.25
C ILE A 74 -6.09 13.26 -1.97
N LEU A 75 -5.35 14.35 -1.99
CA LEU A 75 -5.89 15.69 -1.75
C LEU A 75 -6.65 16.23 -2.96
N ALA A 76 -6.23 15.88 -4.18
CA ALA A 76 -6.85 16.37 -5.41
C ALA A 76 -8.26 15.80 -5.67
N GLY A 77 -8.55 14.58 -5.20
CA GLY A 77 -9.87 13.97 -5.36
C GLY A 77 -9.82 12.45 -5.54
N ALA A 78 -10.95 11.79 -5.33
CA ALA A 78 -11.05 10.35 -5.43
C ALA A 78 -10.68 9.81 -6.82
N PHE A 79 -11.01 10.53 -7.88
CA PHE A 79 -10.64 10.18 -9.25
C PHE A 79 -9.12 10.03 -9.40
N TRP A 80 -8.37 11.02 -8.96
CA TRP A 80 -6.90 11.02 -9.02
C TRP A 80 -6.28 9.97 -8.11
N THR A 81 -6.89 9.76 -6.93
CA THR A 81 -6.49 8.70 -6.00
C THR A 81 -6.62 7.33 -6.63
N ILE A 82 -7.76 7.02 -7.25
CA ILE A 82 -8.01 5.72 -7.90
C ILE A 82 -7.05 5.50 -9.06
N LEU A 83 -6.79 6.53 -9.88
CA LEU A 83 -5.80 6.45 -10.95
C LEU A 83 -4.39 6.24 -10.42
N ALA A 84 -4.01 6.90 -9.33
CA ALA A 84 -2.70 6.71 -8.68
C ALA A 84 -2.56 5.28 -8.13
N VAL A 85 -3.61 4.74 -7.50
CA VAL A 85 -3.62 3.34 -7.03
C VAL A 85 -3.52 2.36 -8.21
N GLY A 86 -4.27 2.57 -9.30
CA GLY A 86 -4.17 1.75 -10.51
C GLY A 86 -2.77 1.81 -11.14
N THR A 87 -2.17 3.01 -11.18
CA THR A 87 -0.78 3.20 -11.63
C THR A 87 0.21 2.48 -10.73
N LEU A 88 0.05 2.59 -9.40
CA LEU A 88 0.86 1.87 -8.42
C LEU A 88 0.75 0.36 -8.62
N SER A 89 -0.48 -0.16 -8.76
CA SER A 89 -0.75 -1.58 -9.04
C SER A 89 -0.02 -2.07 -10.29
N PHE A 90 -0.08 -1.30 -11.37
CA PHE A 90 0.62 -1.60 -12.61
C PHE A 90 2.15 -1.57 -12.45
N LEU A 91 2.69 -0.57 -11.76
CA LEU A 91 4.15 -0.43 -11.53
C LEU A 91 4.68 -1.55 -10.63
N CYS A 92 3.97 -1.91 -9.57
CA CYS A 92 4.32 -3.03 -8.69
C CYS A 92 4.26 -4.37 -9.46
N TYR A 93 3.21 -4.60 -10.25
CA TYR A 93 3.12 -5.78 -11.11
C TYR A 93 4.27 -5.83 -12.12
N ARG A 94 4.61 -4.71 -12.77
CA ARG A 94 5.72 -4.63 -13.73
C ARG A 94 7.06 -5.00 -13.09
N GLU A 95 7.35 -4.51 -11.90
CA GLU A 95 8.58 -4.88 -11.18
C GLU A 95 8.58 -6.38 -10.82
N TYR A 96 7.46 -6.89 -10.28
CA TYR A 96 7.28 -8.30 -9.98
C TYR A 96 7.45 -9.19 -11.22
N ALA A 97 6.80 -8.85 -12.32
CA ALA A 97 6.90 -9.61 -13.57
C ALA A 97 8.33 -9.63 -14.14
N ARG A 98 9.12 -8.56 -13.93
CA ARG A 98 10.53 -8.51 -14.33
C ARG A 98 11.41 -9.43 -13.50
N ILE A 99 11.30 -9.40 -12.18
CA ILE A 99 12.15 -10.21 -11.30
C ILE A 99 11.81 -11.69 -11.36
N THR A 100 10.55 -12.04 -11.56
CA THR A 100 10.09 -13.45 -11.70
C THR A 100 10.25 -14.01 -13.12
N GLY A 101 10.57 -13.17 -14.10
CA GLY A 101 10.63 -13.56 -15.49
C GLY A 101 9.26 -13.68 -16.18
N LEU A 102 8.16 -13.41 -15.47
CA LEU A 102 6.79 -13.51 -15.99
C LEU A 102 6.53 -12.56 -17.18
N PHE A 103 7.29 -11.47 -17.31
CA PHE A 103 7.16 -10.56 -18.46
C PHE A 103 7.46 -11.24 -19.82
N ARG A 104 8.17 -12.39 -19.82
CA ARG A 104 8.43 -13.19 -21.02
C ARG A 104 7.18 -13.94 -21.48
N GLU A 105 6.27 -14.25 -20.58
CA GLU A 105 4.97 -14.88 -20.81
C GLU A 105 3.94 -13.83 -21.24
N ARG A 106 4.06 -13.39 -22.51
CA ARG A 106 3.31 -12.22 -23.05
C ARG A 106 1.81 -12.32 -22.82
N THR A 107 1.21 -13.50 -23.08
CA THR A 107 -0.25 -13.71 -22.94
C THR A 107 -0.70 -13.55 -21.50
N ILE A 108 -0.02 -14.22 -20.55
CA ILE A 108 -0.34 -14.14 -19.13
C ILE A 108 -0.17 -12.70 -18.64
N SER A 109 0.96 -12.06 -18.97
CA SER A 109 1.21 -10.67 -18.57
C SER A 109 0.18 -9.70 -19.14
N LEU A 110 -0.25 -9.89 -20.37
CA LEU A 110 -1.29 -9.07 -20.99
C LEU A 110 -2.64 -9.22 -20.27
N VAL A 111 -3.03 -10.46 -19.94
CA VAL A 111 -4.26 -10.74 -19.18
C VAL A 111 -4.21 -10.07 -17.81
N VAL A 112 -3.09 -10.16 -17.09
CA VAL A 112 -2.94 -9.50 -15.79
C VAL A 112 -3.05 -7.98 -15.92
N VAL A 113 -2.39 -7.37 -16.90
CA VAL A 113 -2.45 -5.92 -17.12
C VAL A 113 -3.87 -5.48 -17.47
N ILE A 114 -4.55 -6.18 -18.36
CA ILE A 114 -5.96 -5.91 -18.68
C ILE A 114 -6.83 -6.07 -17.43
N GLY A 115 -6.60 -7.11 -16.63
CA GLY A 115 -7.29 -7.32 -15.36
C GLY A 115 -7.11 -6.14 -14.39
N ILE A 116 -5.89 -5.62 -14.23
CA ILE A 116 -5.61 -4.43 -13.40
C ILE A 116 -6.36 -3.20 -13.94
N LEU A 117 -6.37 -2.99 -15.25
CA LEU A 117 -7.09 -1.86 -15.87
C LEU A 117 -8.60 -1.98 -15.67
N LEU A 118 -9.17 -3.17 -15.85
CA LEU A 118 -10.58 -3.43 -15.61
C LEU A 118 -10.97 -3.27 -14.14
N LEU A 119 -10.12 -3.73 -13.20
CA LEU A 119 -10.31 -3.47 -11.77
C LEU A 119 -10.29 -1.96 -11.48
N THR A 120 -9.32 -1.22 -12.02
CA THR A 120 -9.24 0.24 -11.87
C THR A 120 -10.50 0.92 -12.42
N PHE A 121 -10.97 0.49 -13.59
CA PHE A 121 -12.22 1.00 -14.18
C PHE A 121 -13.43 0.69 -13.29
N SER A 122 -13.57 -0.54 -12.78
CA SER A 122 -14.69 -0.93 -11.91
C SER A 122 -14.72 -0.10 -10.61
N VAL A 123 -13.55 0.25 -10.08
CA VAL A 123 -13.40 1.13 -8.92
C VAL A 123 -13.79 2.58 -9.27
N LEU A 124 -13.33 3.10 -10.42
CA LEU A 124 -13.72 4.44 -10.90
C LEU A 124 -15.23 4.57 -11.09
N ASP A 125 -15.86 3.52 -11.60
CA ASP A 125 -17.32 3.46 -11.80
C ASP A 125 -18.11 3.17 -10.51
N ASN A 126 -17.39 2.98 -9.39
CA ASN A 126 -17.96 2.54 -8.10
C ASN A 126 -18.82 1.27 -8.25
N TRP A 127 -18.37 0.34 -9.08
CA TRP A 127 -19.08 -0.92 -9.38
C TRP A 127 -18.42 -2.10 -8.66
N TYR A 128 -18.65 -2.19 -7.35
CA TYR A 128 -18.03 -3.21 -6.47
C TYR A 128 -18.37 -4.66 -6.91
N ARG A 129 -19.57 -4.91 -7.42
CA ARG A 129 -19.94 -6.24 -7.93
C ARG A 129 -19.07 -6.68 -9.10
N LEU A 130 -18.77 -5.77 -10.02
CA LEU A 130 -17.85 -6.04 -11.13
C LEU A 130 -16.43 -6.26 -10.61
N TYR A 131 -15.98 -5.45 -9.65
CA TYR A 131 -14.67 -5.62 -9.01
C TYR A 131 -14.48 -7.03 -8.46
N VAL A 132 -15.45 -7.54 -7.69
CA VAL A 132 -15.40 -8.90 -7.13
C VAL A 132 -15.44 -9.97 -8.21
N ALA A 133 -16.29 -9.81 -9.24
CA ALA A 133 -16.42 -10.77 -10.34
C ALA A 133 -15.15 -10.85 -11.22
N LEU A 134 -14.42 -9.74 -11.36
CA LEU A 134 -13.19 -9.69 -12.16
C LEU A 134 -12.08 -10.58 -11.58
N PHE A 135 -12.08 -10.84 -10.27
CA PHE A 135 -11.05 -11.69 -9.67
C PHE A 135 -11.08 -13.13 -10.22
N PRO A 136 -12.15 -13.91 -10.04
CA PRO A 136 -12.21 -15.27 -10.57
C PRO A 136 -12.16 -15.32 -12.11
N LEU A 137 -12.74 -14.35 -12.81
CA LEU A 137 -12.69 -14.27 -14.27
C LEU A 137 -11.26 -14.08 -14.78
N THR A 138 -10.50 -13.17 -14.20
CA THR A 138 -9.10 -12.94 -14.60
C THR A 138 -8.22 -14.15 -14.26
N VAL A 139 -8.44 -14.81 -13.12
CA VAL A 139 -7.75 -16.08 -12.76
C VAL A 139 -8.02 -17.15 -13.81
N ALA A 140 -9.27 -17.34 -14.25
CA ALA A 140 -9.61 -18.26 -15.32
C ALA A 140 -8.94 -17.88 -16.65
N LEU A 141 -8.93 -16.59 -17.01
CA LEU A 141 -8.26 -16.12 -18.22
C LEU A 141 -6.74 -16.29 -18.17
N ILE A 142 -6.10 -16.13 -17.00
CA ILE A 142 -4.67 -16.42 -16.81
C ILE A 142 -4.39 -17.91 -17.07
N ALA A 143 -5.23 -18.81 -16.54
CA ALA A 143 -5.09 -20.24 -16.77
C ALA A 143 -5.26 -20.58 -18.26
N ILE A 144 -6.28 -20.04 -18.92
CA ILE A 144 -6.49 -20.21 -20.38
C ILE A 144 -5.31 -19.63 -21.17
N GLY A 145 -4.85 -18.42 -20.83
CA GLY A 145 -3.71 -17.77 -21.46
C GLY A 145 -2.41 -18.57 -21.36
N GLY A 146 -2.25 -19.34 -20.29
CA GLY A 146 -1.12 -20.27 -20.11
C GLY A 146 -1.14 -21.47 -21.05
N LEU A 147 -2.28 -21.81 -21.67
CA LEU A 147 -2.41 -22.89 -22.65
C LEU A 147 -1.97 -22.48 -24.06
N ILE A 148 -2.09 -21.18 -24.40
CA ILE A 148 -1.85 -20.68 -25.77
C ILE A 148 -0.47 -21.03 -26.33
N PRO A 149 0.64 -20.98 -25.54
CA PRO A 149 1.96 -21.39 -26.04
C PRO A 149 2.12 -22.88 -26.31
N ASP A 150 1.14 -23.71 -25.98
CA ASP A 150 1.20 -25.20 -26.06
C ASP A 150 2.46 -25.79 -25.44
N GLN A 151 2.84 -25.28 -24.27
CA GLN A 151 4.02 -25.72 -23.52
C GLN A 151 3.60 -26.20 -22.12
N PRO A 152 3.32 -27.52 -21.95
CA PRO A 152 2.86 -28.06 -20.64
C PRO A 152 3.95 -27.98 -19.56
N LYS A 153 5.22 -28.02 -19.94
CA LYS A 153 6.33 -27.90 -18.97
C LYS A 153 6.36 -26.49 -18.36
N GLY A 154 6.29 -26.42 -17.01
CA GLY A 154 6.27 -25.15 -16.28
C GLY A 154 4.92 -24.42 -16.31
N TYR A 155 3.83 -25.05 -16.81
CA TYR A 155 2.50 -24.44 -16.85
C TYR A 155 2.03 -23.98 -15.47
N ILE A 156 2.10 -24.83 -14.45
CA ILE A 156 1.67 -24.50 -13.08
C ILE A 156 2.46 -23.28 -12.55
N GLN A 157 3.78 -23.27 -12.80
CA GLN A 157 4.63 -22.16 -12.35
C GLN A 157 4.25 -20.84 -13.02
N ARG A 158 4.07 -20.83 -14.35
CA ARG A 158 3.69 -19.61 -15.10
C ARG A 158 2.32 -19.09 -14.69
N VAL A 159 1.32 -19.98 -14.62
CA VAL A 159 -0.04 -19.63 -14.17
C VAL A 159 -0.02 -19.20 -12.72
N GLY A 160 0.67 -19.91 -11.83
CA GLY A 160 0.78 -19.57 -10.42
C GLY A 160 1.40 -18.18 -10.20
N LEU A 161 2.48 -17.83 -10.92
CA LEU A 161 3.08 -16.50 -10.88
C LEU A 161 2.10 -15.43 -11.40
N GLY A 162 1.35 -15.71 -12.47
CA GLY A 162 0.34 -14.80 -13.00
C GLY A 162 -0.80 -14.54 -12.01
N VAL A 163 -1.34 -15.60 -11.42
CA VAL A 163 -2.41 -15.52 -10.41
C VAL A 163 -1.93 -14.77 -9.17
N LEU A 164 -0.74 -15.09 -8.65
CA LEU A 164 -0.17 -14.41 -7.50
C LEU A 164 0.04 -12.91 -7.80
N GLY A 165 0.61 -12.58 -8.97
CA GLY A 165 0.80 -11.19 -9.40
C GLY A 165 -0.51 -10.42 -9.50
N PHE A 166 -1.56 -11.02 -10.07
CA PHE A 166 -2.88 -10.39 -10.15
C PHE A 166 -3.55 -10.24 -8.78
N ALA A 167 -3.46 -11.29 -7.94
CA ALA A 167 -4.04 -11.26 -6.60
C ALA A 167 -3.43 -10.17 -5.72
N LEU A 168 -2.10 -10.03 -5.72
CA LEU A 168 -1.40 -9.07 -4.88
C LEU A 168 -1.48 -7.64 -5.44
N PHE A 169 -1.18 -7.46 -6.72
CA PHE A 169 -1.02 -6.13 -7.28
C PHE A 169 -2.29 -5.60 -7.96
N GLY A 170 -3.14 -6.46 -8.49
CA GLY A 170 -4.45 -6.08 -9.00
C GLY A 170 -5.48 -5.96 -7.90
N SER A 171 -5.87 -7.12 -7.33
CA SER A 171 -6.98 -7.20 -6.40
C SER A 171 -6.65 -6.65 -5.00
N ALA A 172 -5.53 -7.04 -4.39
CA ALA A 172 -5.24 -6.60 -3.02
C ALA A 172 -4.99 -5.08 -2.94
N LEU A 173 -4.09 -4.52 -3.76
CA LEU A 173 -3.86 -3.07 -3.81
C LEU A 173 -5.09 -2.30 -4.30
N GLY A 174 -5.90 -2.86 -5.20
CA GLY A 174 -7.13 -2.27 -5.69
C GLY A 174 -8.13 -1.90 -4.57
N ASN A 175 -8.04 -2.54 -3.40
CA ASN A 175 -8.88 -2.18 -2.25
C ASN A 175 -8.59 -0.76 -1.72
N LEU A 176 -7.37 -0.22 -1.88
CA LEU A 176 -7.11 1.21 -1.60
C LEU A 176 -7.96 2.11 -2.50
N GLY A 177 -8.13 1.72 -3.75
CA GLY A 177 -9.02 2.41 -4.68
C GLY A 177 -10.48 2.31 -4.27
N ASN A 178 -10.94 1.12 -3.84
CA ASN A 178 -12.31 0.95 -3.33
C ASN A 178 -12.58 1.83 -2.10
N MET A 179 -11.61 1.97 -1.19
CA MET A 179 -11.71 2.90 -0.06
C MET A 179 -11.84 4.35 -0.53
N ALA A 180 -11.23 4.73 -1.66
CA ALA A 180 -11.35 6.07 -2.24
C ALA A 180 -12.77 6.41 -2.74
N ASN A 181 -13.66 5.43 -2.84
CA ASN A 181 -15.06 5.65 -3.11
C ASN A 181 -15.87 6.08 -1.87
N ASP A 182 -15.29 6.03 -0.68
CA ASP A 182 -15.91 6.56 0.53
C ASP A 182 -15.85 8.10 0.58
N TRP A 183 -16.79 8.70 1.31
CA TRP A 183 -16.79 10.14 1.52
C TRP A 183 -15.56 10.60 2.33
N ASN A 184 -15.22 9.82 3.35
CA ASN A 184 -14.09 10.07 4.25
C ASN A 184 -12.78 9.41 3.78
N TYR A 185 -12.60 9.14 2.49
CA TYR A 185 -11.45 8.38 1.98
C TYR A 185 -10.09 9.03 2.30
N ARG A 186 -10.01 10.35 2.35
CA ARG A 186 -8.77 11.09 2.61
C ARG A 186 -8.14 10.72 3.95
N PRO A 187 -8.81 10.95 5.09
CA PRO A 187 -8.25 10.59 6.38
C PRO A 187 -8.01 9.08 6.52
N ILE A 188 -8.85 8.25 5.92
CA ILE A 188 -8.70 6.79 5.95
C ILE A 188 -7.39 6.36 5.28
N LEU A 189 -7.16 6.77 4.02
CA LEU A 189 -5.96 6.40 3.28
C LEU A 189 -4.69 6.99 3.90
N LEU A 190 -4.74 8.26 4.33
CA LEU A 190 -3.60 8.90 5.01
C LEU A 190 -3.25 8.18 6.31
N LEU A 191 -4.26 7.82 7.13
CA LEU A 191 -4.02 7.11 8.38
C LEU A 191 -3.39 5.73 8.15
N ILE A 192 -3.88 4.97 7.15
CA ILE A 192 -3.33 3.66 6.81
C ILE A 192 -1.86 3.78 6.38
N ILE A 193 -1.56 4.69 5.46
CA ILE A 193 -0.21 4.88 4.95
C ILE A 193 0.73 5.33 6.08
N PHE A 194 0.30 6.31 6.87
CA PHE A 194 1.07 6.83 8.00
C PHE A 194 1.33 5.75 9.06
N ALA A 195 0.33 4.91 9.35
CA ALA A 195 0.47 3.83 10.32
C ALA A 195 1.44 2.74 9.85
N VAL A 196 1.43 2.39 8.56
CA VAL A 196 2.37 1.41 7.99
C VAL A 196 3.80 1.92 8.08
N GLU A 197 4.05 3.18 7.73
CA GLU A 197 5.37 3.79 7.85
C GLU A 197 5.85 3.87 9.32
N LEU A 198 4.97 4.27 10.24
CA LEU A 198 5.28 4.27 11.67
C LEU A 198 5.55 2.88 12.21
N ASN A 199 4.82 1.87 11.74
CA ASN A 199 5.02 0.48 12.14
C ASN A 199 6.44 0.00 11.84
N ASP A 200 6.98 0.35 10.67
CA ASP A 200 8.35 0.01 10.29
C ASP A 200 9.39 0.78 11.12
N ILE A 201 9.12 2.06 11.41
CA ILE A 201 9.97 2.87 12.29
C ILE A 201 9.99 2.28 13.71
N PHE A 202 8.84 1.93 14.27
CA PHE A 202 8.75 1.34 15.60
C PHE A 202 9.38 -0.05 15.66
N ALA A 203 9.20 -0.88 14.61
CA ALA A 203 9.87 -2.16 14.49
C ALA A 203 11.39 -2.01 14.50
N TYR A 204 11.93 -1.00 13.81
CA TYR A 204 13.35 -0.69 13.81
C TYR A 204 13.85 -0.23 15.19
N ILE A 205 13.19 0.77 15.78
CA ILE A 205 13.59 1.34 17.09
C ILE A 205 13.51 0.28 18.19
N CYS A 206 12.37 -0.40 18.34
CA CYS A 206 12.20 -1.44 19.36
C CYS A 206 13.10 -2.64 19.10
N GLY A 207 13.35 -2.96 17.81
CA GLY A 207 14.28 -4.01 17.43
C GLY A 207 15.72 -3.71 17.81
N HIS A 208 16.12 -2.44 17.80
CA HIS A 208 17.44 -2.00 18.24
C HIS A 208 17.57 -2.00 19.77
N LEU A 209 16.52 -1.57 20.47
CA LEU A 209 16.51 -1.46 21.93
C LEU A 209 16.29 -2.81 22.64
N PHE A 210 15.37 -3.64 22.14
CA PHE A 210 14.88 -4.85 22.82
C PHE A 210 15.06 -6.13 21.98
N GLY A 211 15.69 -6.06 20.82
CA GLY A 211 15.74 -7.14 19.85
C GLY A 211 16.85 -8.15 20.04
N HIS A 212 16.79 -8.99 21.06
CA HIS A 212 17.78 -10.04 21.30
C HIS A 212 17.59 -11.27 20.41
N ARG A 213 16.36 -11.64 20.07
CA ARG A 213 16.01 -12.83 19.28
C ARG A 213 15.58 -12.47 17.88
N LYS A 214 16.20 -13.09 16.87
CA LYS A 214 15.80 -12.93 15.46
C LYS A 214 14.43 -13.56 15.20
N PHE A 215 13.60 -12.89 14.36
CA PHE A 215 12.26 -13.36 14.03
C PHE A 215 12.29 -14.34 12.84
N VAL A 216 12.90 -13.92 11.72
CA VAL A 216 12.98 -14.68 10.46
C VAL A 216 14.38 -14.53 9.83
N PRO A 217 15.40 -15.20 10.37
CA PRO A 217 16.79 -14.95 10.03
C PRO A 217 17.14 -15.21 8.56
N ASN A 218 16.49 -16.16 7.91
CA ASN A 218 16.75 -16.50 6.51
C ASN A 218 16.13 -15.50 5.52
N THR A 219 14.97 -14.96 5.84
CA THR A 219 14.24 -14.03 4.96
C THR A 219 14.66 -12.58 5.19
N SER A 220 14.68 -12.17 6.46
CA SER A 220 15.05 -10.82 6.89
C SER A 220 15.90 -10.88 8.17
N PRO A 221 17.23 -10.93 8.04
CA PRO A 221 18.15 -11.16 9.17
C PRO A 221 18.16 -10.03 10.21
N ASN A 222 17.66 -8.85 9.85
CA ASN A 222 17.62 -7.70 10.76
C ASN A 222 16.33 -7.63 11.59
N LYS A 223 15.25 -8.33 11.22
CA LYS A 223 14.01 -8.34 11.98
C LYS A 223 14.12 -9.16 13.25
N THR A 224 13.64 -8.60 14.37
CA THR A 224 13.69 -9.20 15.70
C THR A 224 12.29 -9.35 16.29
N VAL A 225 12.12 -10.30 17.21
CA VAL A 225 10.86 -10.50 17.94
C VAL A 225 10.50 -9.26 18.75
N GLY A 226 11.50 -8.66 19.46
CA GLY A 226 11.28 -7.43 20.23
C GLY A 226 10.85 -6.25 19.35
N GLY A 227 11.40 -6.14 18.12
CA GLY A 227 10.96 -5.14 17.15
C GLY A 227 9.53 -5.37 16.68
N ALA A 228 9.18 -6.62 16.36
CA ALA A 228 7.83 -6.96 15.89
C ALA A 228 6.76 -6.68 16.96
N LEU A 229 7.00 -7.11 18.21
CA LEU A 229 6.09 -6.86 19.32
C LEU A 229 6.02 -5.38 19.67
N GLY A 230 7.15 -4.67 19.68
CA GLY A 230 7.19 -3.23 19.92
C GLY A 230 6.41 -2.44 18.89
N ALA A 231 6.49 -2.81 17.64
CA ALA A 231 5.68 -2.21 16.57
C ALA A 231 4.18 -2.40 16.83
N ILE A 232 3.74 -3.61 17.21
CA ILE A 232 2.33 -3.87 17.51
C ILE A 232 1.87 -3.00 18.69
N VAL A 233 2.64 -2.97 19.78
CA VAL A 233 2.28 -2.22 21.01
C VAL A 233 2.19 -0.71 20.76
N LEU A 234 3.03 -0.14 19.90
CA LEU A 234 3.06 1.30 19.64
C LEU A 234 2.13 1.71 18.50
N THR A 235 2.09 0.95 17.40
CA THR A 235 1.23 1.30 16.24
C THR A 235 -0.24 1.13 16.56
N THR A 236 -0.62 0.07 17.28
CA THR A 236 -2.03 -0.23 17.57
C THR A 236 -2.77 0.93 18.24
N PRO A 237 -2.32 1.49 19.38
CA PRO A 237 -3.03 2.58 20.04
C PRO A 237 -3.00 3.87 19.22
N LEU A 238 -1.92 4.16 18.50
CA LEU A 238 -1.83 5.33 17.62
C LEU A 238 -2.82 5.24 16.46
N PHE A 239 -2.89 4.08 15.82
CA PHE A 239 -3.88 3.84 14.76
C PHE A 239 -5.30 3.93 15.30
N ALA A 240 -5.59 3.28 16.43
CA ALA A 240 -6.89 3.29 17.06
C ALA A 240 -7.34 4.71 17.44
N LEU A 241 -6.42 5.55 17.90
CA LEU A 241 -6.69 6.96 18.20
C LEU A 241 -7.10 7.75 16.94
N GLY A 242 -6.35 7.62 15.86
CA GLY A 242 -6.70 8.26 14.57
C GLY A 242 -8.01 7.73 14.01
N ALA A 243 -8.21 6.42 14.07
CA ALA A 243 -9.41 5.73 13.63
C ALA A 243 -10.67 6.16 14.42
N HIS A 244 -10.56 6.41 15.72
CA HIS A 244 -11.64 6.96 16.54
C HIS A 244 -12.21 8.25 15.94
N PHE A 245 -11.37 9.20 15.58
CA PHE A 245 -11.82 10.48 15.02
C PHE A 245 -12.42 10.33 13.61
N ILE A 246 -12.00 9.32 12.83
CA ILE A 246 -12.54 9.07 11.49
C ILE A 246 -13.91 8.42 11.54
N TRP A 247 -14.09 7.44 12.43
CA TRP A 247 -15.31 6.63 12.53
C TRP A 247 -16.16 6.97 13.77
N LEU A 248 -16.04 8.22 14.26
CA LEU A 248 -16.78 8.70 15.42
C LEU A 248 -18.31 8.45 15.25
N ASN A 249 -18.95 7.92 16.28
CA ASN A 249 -20.39 7.58 16.30
C ASN A 249 -20.82 6.51 15.27
N THR A 250 -19.90 5.72 14.74
CA THR A 250 -20.22 4.56 13.89
C THR A 250 -20.14 3.25 14.69
N PRO A 251 -20.69 2.13 14.18
CA PRO A 251 -20.51 0.83 14.81
C PRO A 251 -19.03 0.42 15.01
N LEU A 252 -18.10 0.95 14.22
CA LEU A 252 -16.67 0.67 14.35
C LEU A 252 -16.05 1.40 15.56
N ASP A 253 -16.64 2.50 16.01
CA ASP A 253 -16.16 3.34 17.11
C ASP A 253 -16.33 2.69 18.49
N MET A 254 -15.76 1.51 18.65
CA MET A 254 -15.65 0.79 19.92
C MET A 254 -14.18 0.49 20.20
N PRO A 255 -13.66 0.73 21.42
CA PRO A 255 -12.24 0.53 21.73
C PRO A 255 -11.69 -0.82 21.27
N VAL A 256 -12.43 -1.90 21.50
CA VAL A 256 -12.03 -3.26 21.11
C VAL A 256 -11.91 -3.40 19.60
N ARG A 257 -12.82 -2.80 18.82
CA ARG A 257 -12.80 -2.86 17.35
C ARG A 257 -11.69 -1.99 16.76
N LEU A 258 -11.50 -0.79 17.31
CA LEU A 258 -10.43 0.11 16.89
C LEU A 258 -9.04 -0.46 17.19
N LEU A 259 -8.86 -1.04 18.38
CA LEU A 259 -7.62 -1.76 18.72
C LEU A 259 -7.43 -2.99 17.85
N GLY A 260 -8.49 -3.76 17.59
CA GLY A 260 -8.44 -4.89 16.65
C GLY A 260 -7.98 -4.48 15.25
N LEU A 261 -8.49 -3.35 14.74
CA LEU A 261 -8.07 -2.80 13.46
C LEU A 261 -6.58 -2.37 13.47
N GLY A 262 -6.13 -1.70 14.55
CA GLY A 262 -4.72 -1.33 14.72
C GLY A 262 -3.79 -2.55 14.79
N ILE A 263 -4.19 -3.61 15.48
CA ILE A 263 -3.46 -4.89 15.52
C ILE A 263 -3.35 -5.48 14.10
N ILE A 264 -4.45 -5.48 13.34
CA ILE A 264 -4.47 -5.98 11.96
C ILE A 264 -3.48 -5.18 11.10
N VAL A 265 -3.52 -3.85 11.15
CA VAL A 265 -2.59 -3.01 10.37
C VAL A 265 -1.14 -3.33 10.71
N SER A 266 -0.80 -3.43 12.00
CA SER A 266 0.57 -3.69 12.42
C SER A 266 1.05 -5.09 12.04
N ILE A 267 0.28 -6.13 12.34
CA ILE A 267 0.67 -7.52 12.06
C ILE A 267 0.71 -7.77 10.55
N VAL A 268 -0.37 -7.41 9.86
CA VAL A 268 -0.49 -7.68 8.41
C VAL A 268 0.53 -6.87 7.61
N GLY A 269 0.85 -5.64 8.03
CA GLY A 269 1.92 -4.85 7.43
C GLY A 269 3.29 -5.54 7.52
N GLN A 270 3.64 -6.08 8.69
CA GLN A 270 4.87 -6.84 8.87
C GLN A 270 4.90 -8.10 7.99
N PHE A 271 3.78 -8.81 7.83
CA PHE A 271 3.69 -9.96 6.93
C PHE A 271 3.78 -9.58 5.46
N GLY A 272 3.28 -8.41 5.05
CA GLY A 272 3.43 -7.90 3.68
C GLY A 272 4.89 -7.74 3.29
N ASP A 273 5.69 -7.03 4.09
CA ASP A 273 7.14 -6.91 3.88
C ASP A 273 7.84 -8.28 3.91
N LEU A 274 7.50 -9.16 4.86
CA LEU A 274 8.11 -10.50 4.92
C LEU A 274 7.77 -11.35 3.70
N MET A 275 6.56 -11.28 3.19
CA MET A 275 6.12 -11.98 1.98
C MET A 275 6.96 -11.55 0.77
N LEU A 276 7.09 -10.26 0.52
CA LEU A 276 7.93 -9.77 -0.58
C LEU A 276 9.42 -10.00 -0.34
N SER A 277 9.87 -9.92 0.90
CA SER A 277 11.24 -10.31 1.25
C SER A 277 11.50 -11.78 0.93
N SER A 278 10.54 -12.68 1.17
CA SER A 278 10.65 -14.10 0.82
C SER A 278 10.75 -14.30 -0.69
N ILE A 279 9.91 -13.62 -1.49
CA ILE A 279 9.99 -13.67 -2.96
C ILE A 279 11.37 -13.19 -3.44
N LYS A 280 11.88 -12.10 -2.89
CA LYS A 280 13.22 -11.59 -3.25
C LYS A 280 14.32 -12.59 -2.92
N ARG A 281 14.28 -13.25 -1.76
CA ARG A 281 15.30 -14.25 -1.37
C ARG A 281 15.24 -15.50 -2.21
N ASP A 282 14.05 -15.98 -2.55
CA ASP A 282 13.86 -17.11 -3.46
C ASP A 282 14.52 -16.85 -4.83
N LEU A 283 14.46 -15.62 -5.31
CA LEU A 283 15.08 -15.19 -6.55
C LEU A 283 16.56 -14.75 -6.41
N GLY A 284 17.16 -14.85 -5.21
CA GLY A 284 18.52 -14.43 -4.95
C GLY A 284 18.73 -12.91 -4.99
N LEU A 285 17.64 -12.14 -4.84
CA LEU A 285 17.68 -10.67 -4.91
C LEU A 285 17.57 -10.05 -3.51
N LYS A 286 18.07 -8.80 -3.39
CA LYS A 286 17.87 -7.97 -2.22
C LYS A 286 16.76 -6.93 -2.46
N ASP A 287 16.79 -6.26 -3.59
CA ASP A 287 15.86 -5.20 -3.98
C ASP A 287 15.20 -5.59 -5.32
N THR A 288 13.95 -5.17 -5.56
CA THR A 288 13.22 -5.51 -6.78
C THR A 288 13.72 -4.75 -8.00
N SER A 289 14.21 -3.53 -7.81
CA SER A 289 14.82 -2.70 -8.84
C SER A 289 15.72 -1.62 -8.23
N LYS A 290 16.34 -0.78 -9.08
CA LYS A 290 17.09 0.41 -8.70
C LYS A 290 16.38 1.69 -9.15
N LEU A 291 15.05 1.64 -9.26
CA LEU A 291 14.28 2.76 -9.82
C LEU A 291 14.31 3.98 -8.90
N ILE A 292 14.27 3.76 -7.59
CA ILE A 292 14.28 4.83 -6.59
C ILE A 292 15.67 4.92 -5.96
N PRO A 293 16.43 6.01 -6.20
CA PRO A 293 17.77 6.17 -5.64
C PRO A 293 17.83 6.04 -4.13
N GLY A 294 18.66 5.14 -3.61
CA GLY A 294 18.79 4.86 -2.17
C GLY A 294 17.64 4.06 -1.53
N HIS A 295 16.61 3.67 -2.30
CA HIS A 295 15.41 3.00 -1.77
C HIS A 295 14.98 1.73 -2.51
N GLY A 296 15.65 1.32 -3.59
CA GLY A 296 15.26 0.12 -4.34
C GLY A 296 14.16 0.37 -5.36
N GLY A 297 13.20 -0.55 -5.46
CA GLY A 297 12.04 -0.45 -6.34
C GLY A 297 10.82 0.22 -5.70
N ILE A 298 9.82 0.50 -6.53
CA ILE A 298 8.48 0.94 -6.06
C ILE A 298 7.87 -0.16 -5.20
N LEU A 299 7.95 -1.40 -5.65
CA LEU A 299 7.43 -2.56 -4.94
C LEU A 299 8.05 -2.71 -3.54
N ASP A 300 9.33 -2.34 -3.36
CA ASP A 300 10.01 -2.35 -2.06
C ASP A 300 9.50 -1.28 -1.08
N ARG A 301 8.72 -0.30 -1.56
CA ARG A 301 8.18 0.81 -0.73
C ARG A 301 6.72 0.63 -0.36
N PHE A 302 5.99 -0.18 -1.08
CA PHE A 302 4.56 -0.41 -0.86
C PHE A 302 4.25 -1.86 -0.45
N ASP A 303 5.28 -2.64 -0.11
CA ASP A 303 5.18 -4.06 0.23
C ASP A 303 4.22 -4.35 1.39
N SER A 304 4.28 -3.59 2.46
CA SER A 304 3.39 -3.71 3.61
C SER A 304 1.94 -3.37 3.26
N LEU A 305 1.71 -2.38 2.37
CA LEU A 305 0.37 -1.95 1.97
C LEU A 305 -0.39 -3.01 1.17
N ILE A 306 0.32 -3.91 0.46
CA ILE A 306 -0.30 -4.95 -0.35
C ILE A 306 -1.27 -5.81 0.46
N LEU A 307 -0.85 -6.22 1.66
CA LEU A 307 -1.69 -7.04 2.53
C LEU A 307 -2.57 -6.21 3.46
N VAL A 308 -2.11 -5.03 3.89
CA VAL A 308 -2.90 -4.12 4.76
C VAL A 308 -4.15 -3.62 4.04
N ALA A 309 -4.05 -3.31 2.75
CA ALA A 309 -5.19 -2.80 1.98
C ALA A 309 -6.43 -3.70 2.04
N PRO A 310 -6.39 -4.99 1.64
CA PRO A 310 -7.56 -5.86 1.75
C PRO A 310 -7.97 -6.13 3.19
N ALA A 311 -7.01 -6.25 4.13
CA ALA A 311 -7.33 -6.54 5.52
C ALA A 311 -8.14 -5.39 6.16
N VAL A 312 -7.70 -4.14 5.97
CA VAL A 312 -8.44 -2.96 6.47
C VAL A 312 -9.77 -2.81 5.75
N PHE A 313 -9.78 -2.95 4.42
CA PHE A 313 -11.00 -2.82 3.62
C PHE A 313 -12.08 -3.78 4.12
N HIS A 314 -11.78 -5.07 4.24
CA HIS A 314 -12.78 -6.06 4.65
C HIS A 314 -13.18 -5.90 6.11
N TYR A 315 -12.25 -5.57 7.01
CA TYR A 315 -12.57 -5.33 8.41
C TYR A 315 -13.52 -4.14 8.60
N VAL A 316 -13.19 -2.99 7.99
CA VAL A 316 -14.06 -1.80 8.06
C VAL A 316 -15.40 -2.05 7.38
N ASN A 317 -15.38 -2.70 6.19
CA ASN A 317 -16.59 -3.00 5.44
C ASN A 317 -17.56 -3.94 6.19
N TYR A 318 -17.03 -4.77 7.08
CA TYR A 318 -17.85 -5.63 7.94
C TYR A 318 -18.68 -4.85 8.96
N PHE A 319 -18.15 -3.75 9.52
CA PHE A 319 -18.83 -2.99 10.57
C PHE A 319 -19.60 -1.77 10.07
N VAL A 320 -19.07 -1.07 9.05
CA VAL A 320 -19.58 0.24 8.60
C VAL A 320 -19.99 0.21 7.13
N GLY A 321 -19.21 -0.49 6.29
CA GLY A 321 -19.31 -0.42 4.84
C GLY A 321 -18.55 0.79 4.25
N PHE A 322 -18.01 0.60 3.05
CA PHE A 322 -17.43 1.67 2.24
C PHE A 322 -18.44 2.12 1.17
N ALA A 323 -18.33 3.37 0.76
CA ALA A 323 -19.16 3.97 -0.30
C ALA A 323 -20.68 3.89 -0.04
N VAL A 324 -21.10 3.80 1.21
CA VAL A 324 -22.52 3.78 1.59
C VAL A 324 -23.19 5.09 1.16
N GLY A 325 -24.29 4.99 0.41
CA GLY A 325 -25.00 6.16 -0.12
C GLY A 325 -24.32 6.84 -1.32
N GLN A 326 -23.19 6.33 -1.82
CA GLN A 326 -22.54 6.84 -3.01
C GLN A 326 -23.20 6.31 -4.29
N GLN A 327 -23.20 7.13 -5.35
CA GLN A 327 -23.69 6.73 -6.67
C GLN A 327 -22.85 5.56 -7.20
N GLN A 328 -23.52 4.49 -7.59
CA GLN A 328 -22.92 3.35 -8.28
C GLN A 328 -23.07 3.51 -9.79
N GLN A 329 -22.18 2.87 -10.55
CA GLN A 329 -22.19 2.91 -12.01
C GLN A 329 -22.22 4.35 -12.55
N ILE A 330 -21.18 5.13 -12.18
CA ILE A 330 -21.10 6.57 -12.47
C ILE A 330 -21.02 6.83 -13.98
N PHE A 331 -20.34 5.97 -14.73
CA PHE A 331 -20.08 6.09 -16.15
C PHE A 331 -20.89 5.10 -17.00
N THR A 332 -21.37 4.00 -16.41
CA THR A 332 -22.10 2.94 -17.12
C THR A 332 -23.59 2.89 -16.80
N SER A 333 -24.08 3.84 -15.97
CA SER A 333 -25.49 3.99 -15.59
C SER A 333 -26.34 4.59 -16.70
#